data_7c4b61be17e3461d16bb26536907e8a0
#
_entry.id   7c4b61be17e3461d16bb26536907e8a0
#
_cell.length_a   1.000
_cell.length_b   1.000
_cell.length_c   1.000
_cell.angle_alpha   90.00
_cell.angle_beta   90.00
_cell.angle_gamma   90.00
#
_symmetry.space_group_name_H-M   'P 1'
#
loop_
_entity.id
_entity.type
_entity.pdbx_description
1 polymer ?
#
loop_
_entity_poly.entity_id
_entity_poly.type
_entity_poly.pdbx_seq_one_letter_code
_entity_poly.pdbx_strand_id
1 'polypeptide(L)'
;MFRNEKERAKATAKAGVPLMLDCTFNTPWLLKPFELGANIIIHSLTKWIGGHGIAIAGAVVDGGNFNWGQNDKFPSIAGPHYAMDSINFHEEFGPAAFTAKFRAEGMYNFGPSLSPTNAFHVLQGLETLPLR
;
A
#
# COMPACT_ATOMS: atom_id res chain seq x y z
N MET A 1 -11.77 7.42 -17.39
CA MET A 1 -10.98 6.44 -16.64
C MET A 1 -11.33 6.42 -15.14
N PHE A 2 -11.50 7.55 -14.47
CA PHE A 2 -11.72 7.64 -13.01
C PHE A 2 -13.16 7.43 -12.50
N ARG A 3 -14.17 7.38 -13.40
CA ARG A 3 -15.57 7.09 -13.00
C ARG A 3 -15.76 5.70 -12.38
N ASN A 4 -14.93 4.74 -12.75
CA ASN A 4 -15.05 3.35 -12.27
C ASN A 4 -14.47 3.11 -10.87
N GLU A 5 -13.61 3.98 -10.34
CA GLU A 5 -12.94 3.70 -9.04
C GLU A 5 -13.90 3.78 -7.85
N LYS A 6 -14.82 4.77 -7.86
CA LYS A 6 -15.86 4.85 -6.81
C LYS A 6 -16.84 3.67 -6.86
N GLU A 7 -17.14 3.16 -8.04
CA GLU A 7 -18.00 1.97 -8.19
C GLU A 7 -17.26 0.71 -7.71
N ARG A 8 -15.98 0.58 -8.04
CA ARG A 8 -15.11 -0.49 -7.53
C ARG A 8 -15.02 -0.44 -6.01
N ALA A 9 -14.80 0.74 -5.42
CA ALA A 9 -14.77 0.91 -3.97
C ALA A 9 -16.08 0.47 -3.30
N LYS A 10 -17.24 0.81 -3.88
CA LYS A 10 -18.53 0.34 -3.39
C LYS A 10 -18.69 -1.18 -3.52
N ALA A 11 -18.23 -1.76 -4.62
CA ALA A 11 -18.32 -3.20 -4.86
C ALA A 11 -17.41 -3.98 -3.89
N THR A 12 -16.17 -3.53 -3.69
CA THR A 12 -15.23 -4.15 -2.74
C THR A 12 -15.71 -4.00 -1.30
N ALA A 13 -16.23 -2.83 -0.92
CA ALA A 13 -16.83 -2.62 0.40
C ALA A 13 -18.02 -3.55 0.64
N LYS A 14 -18.92 -3.70 -0.35
CA LYS A 14 -20.03 -4.65 -0.26
C LYS A 14 -19.56 -6.10 -0.14
N ALA A 15 -18.47 -6.42 -0.81
CA ALA A 15 -17.86 -7.75 -0.73
C ALA A 15 -17.05 -7.96 0.57
N GLY A 16 -16.81 -6.93 1.39
CA GLY A 16 -16.00 -6.99 2.59
C GLY A 16 -14.54 -7.28 2.30
N VAL A 17 -13.99 -6.71 1.20
CA VAL A 17 -12.59 -6.83 0.81
C VAL A 17 -11.98 -5.44 0.53
N PRO A 18 -10.67 -5.23 0.76
CA PRO A 18 -10.04 -3.95 0.49
C PRO A 18 -9.91 -3.70 -1.01
N LEU A 19 -10.00 -2.42 -1.40
CA LEU A 19 -9.62 -1.97 -2.74
C LEU A 19 -8.14 -1.60 -2.74
N MET A 20 -7.36 -2.35 -3.51
CA MET A 20 -5.95 -2.06 -3.76
C MET A 20 -5.78 -1.54 -5.19
N LEU A 21 -5.09 -0.42 -5.34
CA LEU A 21 -4.88 0.23 -6.63
C LEU A 21 -3.38 0.38 -6.93
N ASP A 22 -2.97 -0.05 -8.11
CA ASP A 22 -1.67 0.34 -8.66
C ASP A 22 -1.79 1.72 -9.32
N CYS A 23 -1.13 2.69 -8.71
CA CYS A 23 -1.13 4.09 -9.15
C CYS A 23 0.23 4.53 -9.71
N THR A 24 1.00 3.59 -10.23
CA THR A 24 2.33 3.83 -10.80
C THR A 24 2.32 4.92 -11.86
N PHE A 25 1.34 4.91 -12.77
CA PHE A 25 1.25 5.88 -13.86
C PHE A 25 0.56 7.19 -13.47
N ASN A 26 -0.42 7.10 -12.57
CA ASN A 26 -1.18 8.29 -12.16
C ASN A 26 -0.40 9.15 -11.18
N THR A 27 0.49 8.56 -10.40
CA THR A 27 1.24 9.19 -9.31
C THR A 27 0.34 9.91 -8.28
N PRO A 28 0.82 10.28 -7.11
CA PRO A 28 0.03 11.02 -6.14
C PRO A 28 -0.26 12.47 -6.59
N TRP A 29 0.40 12.94 -7.66
CA TRP A 29 0.14 14.26 -8.24
C TRP A 29 -1.17 14.30 -9.03
N LEU A 30 -1.40 13.31 -9.89
CA LEU A 30 -2.58 13.28 -10.78
C LEU A 30 -3.81 12.63 -10.15
N LEU A 31 -3.63 11.73 -9.19
CA LEU A 31 -4.73 10.98 -8.59
C LEU A 31 -4.52 10.83 -7.09
N LYS A 32 -5.60 11.06 -6.34
CA LYS A 32 -5.66 10.81 -4.89
C LYS A 32 -6.62 9.66 -4.61
N PRO A 33 -6.15 8.39 -4.69
CA PRO A 33 -7.03 7.23 -4.68
C PRO A 33 -7.78 7.03 -3.38
N PHE A 34 -7.24 7.47 -2.24
CA PHE A 34 -7.93 7.40 -0.94
C PHE A 34 -9.23 8.23 -0.94
N GLU A 35 -9.27 9.37 -1.62
CA GLU A 35 -10.48 10.17 -1.78
C GLU A 35 -11.54 9.47 -2.66
N LEU A 36 -11.13 8.44 -3.40
CA LEU A 36 -12.01 7.62 -4.24
C LEU A 36 -12.41 6.30 -3.56
N GLY A 37 -11.95 6.07 -2.33
CA GLY A 37 -12.30 4.90 -1.53
C GLY A 37 -11.30 3.73 -1.63
N ALA A 38 -10.09 3.96 -2.13
CA ALA A 38 -9.02 2.96 -2.03
C ALA A 38 -8.61 2.73 -0.56
N ASN A 39 -8.15 1.53 -0.28
CA ASN A 39 -7.63 1.15 1.03
C ASN A 39 -6.10 1.04 1.00
N ILE A 40 -5.55 0.53 -0.10
CA ILE A 40 -4.11 0.33 -0.28
C ILE A 40 -3.72 0.85 -1.66
N ILE A 41 -2.58 1.53 -1.74
CA ILE A 41 -2.02 2.05 -2.98
C ILE A 41 -0.64 1.46 -3.19
N ILE A 42 -0.36 1.06 -4.43
CA ILE A 42 0.95 0.58 -4.85
C ILE A 42 1.54 1.56 -5.87
N HIS A 43 2.82 1.85 -5.73
CA HIS A 43 3.59 2.60 -6.71
C HIS A 43 4.89 1.87 -7.05
N SER A 44 5.16 1.67 -8.32
CA SER A 44 6.54 1.49 -8.77
C SER A 44 7.22 2.85 -8.77
N LEU A 45 8.07 3.10 -7.77
CA LEU A 45 8.85 4.33 -7.70
C LEU A 45 9.92 4.41 -8.80
N THR A 46 10.23 3.26 -9.41
CA THR A 46 11.10 3.14 -10.60
C THR A 46 10.61 3.96 -11.79
N LYS A 47 9.30 4.18 -11.89
CA LYS A 47 8.65 4.80 -13.05
C LYS A 47 8.54 6.31 -12.86
N TRP A 48 7.34 6.86 -12.93
CA TRP A 48 7.12 8.32 -12.93
C TRP A 48 7.61 9.05 -11.67
N ILE A 49 7.53 8.42 -10.49
CA ILE A 49 7.96 9.06 -9.25
C ILE A 49 9.48 9.25 -9.25
N GLY A 50 10.26 8.22 -9.57
CA GLY A 50 11.71 8.35 -9.75
C GLY A 50 12.10 9.11 -11.00
N GLY A 51 11.41 8.88 -12.11
CA GLY A 51 11.42 9.66 -13.34
C GLY A 51 12.68 9.58 -14.21
N HIS A 52 13.78 9.02 -13.72
CA HIS A 52 15.10 9.08 -14.39
C HIS A 52 15.65 7.70 -14.77
N GLY A 53 14.97 6.61 -14.42
CA GLY A 53 15.40 5.25 -14.76
C GLY A 53 16.69 4.79 -14.06
N ILE A 54 17.07 5.42 -12.97
CA ILE A 54 18.37 5.18 -12.27
C ILE A 54 18.23 4.36 -11.00
N ALA A 55 17.00 4.11 -10.51
CA ALA A 55 16.75 3.36 -9.30
C ALA A 55 15.57 2.42 -9.46
N ILE A 56 15.68 1.22 -8.93
CA ILE A 56 14.55 0.30 -8.78
C ILE A 56 14.02 0.44 -7.36
N ALA A 57 12.74 0.79 -7.25
CA ALA A 57 12.09 1.02 -5.98
C ALA A 57 10.57 0.83 -6.06
N GLY A 58 9.94 0.55 -4.94
CA GLY A 58 8.49 0.44 -4.80
C GLY A 58 8.00 1.02 -3.49
N ALA A 59 6.74 1.37 -3.44
CA ALA A 59 6.06 1.78 -2.22
C ALA A 59 4.67 1.16 -2.16
N VAL A 60 4.30 0.72 -0.96
CA VAL A 60 2.93 0.34 -0.61
C VAL A 60 2.46 1.33 0.45
N VAL A 61 1.34 1.97 0.20
CA VAL A 61 0.75 2.97 1.10
C VAL A 61 -0.57 2.43 1.62
N ASP A 62 -0.66 2.26 2.92
CA ASP A 62 -1.87 1.84 3.62
C ASP A 62 -2.66 3.06 4.08
N GLY A 63 -3.92 3.13 3.73
CA GLY A 63 -4.83 4.20 4.16
C GLY A 63 -5.30 4.06 5.62
N GLY A 64 -5.07 2.91 6.25
CA GLY A 64 -5.53 2.62 7.60
C GLY A 64 -7.08 2.64 7.75
N ASN A 65 -7.80 2.56 6.64
CA ASN A 65 -9.23 2.80 6.57
C ASN A 65 -10.05 1.51 6.30
N PHE A 66 -9.42 0.34 6.34
CA PHE A 66 -10.09 -0.94 6.16
C PHE A 66 -10.14 -1.72 7.48
N ASN A 67 -11.33 -2.18 7.85
CA ASN A 67 -11.51 -3.02 9.03
C ASN A 67 -11.20 -4.49 8.69
N TRP A 68 -10.01 -4.95 9.03
CA TRP A 68 -9.56 -6.32 8.76
C TRP A 68 -10.32 -7.38 9.55
N GLY A 69 -10.90 -7.02 10.70
CA GLY A 69 -11.69 -7.91 11.56
C GLY A 69 -13.19 -7.96 11.21
N GLN A 70 -13.66 -7.31 10.14
CA GLN A 70 -15.08 -7.24 9.82
C GLN A 70 -15.70 -8.56 9.34
N ASN A 71 -14.88 -9.53 8.94
CA ASN A 71 -15.29 -10.85 8.48
C ASN A 71 -14.12 -11.84 8.54
N ASP A 72 -14.38 -13.11 8.28
CA ASP A 72 -13.42 -14.20 8.40
C ASP A 72 -12.47 -14.37 7.18
N LYS A 73 -12.44 -13.40 6.27
CA LYS A 73 -11.65 -13.51 5.02
C LYS A 73 -10.15 -13.26 5.23
N PHE A 74 -9.76 -12.64 6.34
CA PHE A 74 -8.39 -12.23 6.60
C PHE A 74 -7.80 -12.82 7.89
N PRO A 75 -7.85 -14.16 8.08
CA PRO A 75 -7.39 -14.78 9.32
C PRO A 75 -5.89 -14.55 9.56
N SER A 76 -5.11 -14.28 8.52
CA SER A 76 -3.69 -13.98 8.67
C SER A 76 -3.40 -12.59 9.27
N ILE A 77 -4.38 -11.67 9.28
CA ILE A 77 -4.26 -10.34 9.90
C ILE A 77 -5.10 -10.24 11.17
N ALA A 78 -6.32 -10.79 11.13
CA ALA A 78 -7.31 -10.69 12.20
C ALA A 78 -7.43 -11.99 13.02
N GLY A 79 -6.47 -12.88 12.92
CA GLY A 79 -6.37 -14.10 13.73
C GLY A 79 -4.99 -14.24 14.35
N PRO A 80 -4.79 -15.26 15.20
CA PRO A 80 -3.52 -15.50 15.87
C PRO A 80 -2.42 -15.88 14.87
N HIS A 81 -1.28 -15.24 14.97
CA HIS A 81 -0.14 -15.50 14.10
C HIS A 81 0.70 -16.67 14.62
N TYR A 82 0.90 -17.70 13.80
CA TYR A 82 1.52 -18.96 14.20
C TYR A 82 2.99 -18.83 14.66
N ALA A 83 3.73 -17.85 14.15
CA ALA A 83 5.18 -17.69 14.37
C ALA A 83 5.55 -16.47 15.25
N MET A 84 4.57 -15.73 15.78
CA MET A 84 4.78 -14.52 16.57
C MET A 84 3.90 -14.50 17.81
N ASP A 85 4.10 -15.45 18.71
CA ASP A 85 3.40 -15.55 20.01
C ASP A 85 1.88 -15.37 19.92
N SER A 86 1.27 -15.85 18.82
CA SER A 86 -0.17 -15.74 18.55
C SER A 86 -0.69 -14.31 18.46
N ILE A 87 0.16 -13.31 18.13
CA ILE A 87 -0.26 -11.93 17.95
C ILE A 87 -1.40 -11.84 16.92
N ASN A 88 -2.41 -11.04 17.24
CA ASN A 88 -3.45 -10.63 16.29
C ASN A 88 -3.15 -9.21 15.82
N PHE A 89 -2.70 -9.06 14.58
CA PHE A 89 -2.28 -7.76 14.05
C PHE A 89 -3.41 -6.74 14.05
N HIS A 90 -4.65 -7.18 13.81
CA HIS A 90 -5.81 -6.28 13.84
C HIS A 90 -6.07 -5.72 15.24
N GLU A 91 -6.02 -6.56 16.26
CA GLU A 91 -6.27 -6.15 17.65
C GLU A 91 -5.15 -5.28 18.19
N GLU A 92 -3.89 -5.63 17.90
CA GLU A 92 -2.71 -4.93 18.44
C GLU A 92 -2.42 -3.61 17.72
N PHE A 93 -2.59 -3.56 16.40
CA PHE A 93 -2.17 -2.41 15.59
C PHE A 93 -3.33 -1.62 14.98
N GLY A 94 -4.58 -2.08 15.09
CA GLY A 94 -5.74 -1.37 14.57
C GLY A 94 -5.60 -0.91 13.12
N PRO A 95 -5.65 0.41 12.86
CA PRO A 95 -5.48 0.96 11.51
C PRO A 95 -4.15 0.61 10.82
N ALA A 96 -3.10 0.32 11.58
CA ALA A 96 -1.79 -0.04 11.07
C ALA A 96 -1.58 -1.55 10.89
N ALA A 97 -2.61 -2.38 11.09
CA ALA A 97 -2.52 -3.83 11.07
C ALA A 97 -1.89 -4.39 9.80
N PHE A 98 -2.31 -3.90 8.63
CA PHE A 98 -1.74 -4.33 7.35
C PHE A 98 -0.26 -3.95 7.25
N THR A 99 0.09 -2.72 7.57
CA THR A 99 1.48 -2.24 7.52
C THR A 99 2.36 -3.01 8.49
N ALA A 100 1.89 -3.28 9.71
CA ALA A 100 2.62 -4.06 10.70
C ALA A 100 2.86 -5.50 10.20
N LYS A 101 1.82 -6.15 9.71
CA LYS A 101 1.91 -7.49 9.11
C LYS A 101 2.83 -7.52 7.89
N PHE A 102 2.69 -6.56 6.98
CA PHE A 102 3.52 -6.48 5.78
C PHE A 102 5.00 -6.32 6.13
N ARG A 103 5.33 -5.55 7.17
CA ARG A 103 6.71 -5.44 7.67
C ARG A 103 7.19 -6.72 8.34
N ALA A 104 6.35 -7.31 9.19
CA ALA A 104 6.70 -8.51 9.95
C ALA A 104 6.93 -9.73 9.05
N GLU A 105 6.17 -9.91 8.00
CA GLU A 105 6.32 -11.05 7.08
C GLU A 105 7.01 -10.67 5.78
N GLY A 106 6.56 -9.63 5.09
CA GLY A 106 7.08 -9.26 3.79
C GLY A 106 8.54 -8.81 3.86
N MET A 107 8.84 -7.84 4.70
CA MET A 107 10.21 -7.33 4.82
C MET A 107 11.12 -8.30 5.55
N TYR A 108 10.66 -8.92 6.63
CA TYR A 108 11.46 -9.83 7.42
C TYR A 108 11.80 -11.11 6.66
N ASN A 109 10.80 -11.76 6.03
CA ASN A 109 11.01 -13.06 5.38
C ASN A 109 11.64 -12.95 4.00
N PHE A 110 11.32 -11.91 3.23
CA PHE A 110 11.82 -11.74 1.85
C PHE A 110 12.94 -10.71 1.73
N GLY A 111 13.16 -9.90 2.76
CA GLY A 111 14.24 -8.92 2.84
C GLY A 111 14.14 -7.69 1.92
N PRO A 112 12.99 -7.34 1.29
CA PRO A 112 12.93 -6.15 0.45
C PRO A 112 13.15 -4.92 1.31
N SER A 113 14.21 -4.19 1.01
CA SER A 113 14.56 -2.95 1.68
C SER A 113 15.10 -1.95 0.68
N LEU A 114 14.59 -0.73 0.71
CA LEU A 114 15.06 0.33 -0.14
C LEU A 114 16.41 0.84 0.39
N SER A 115 17.46 0.80 -0.45
CA SER A 115 18.76 1.36 -0.07
C SER A 115 18.67 2.87 0.09
N PRO A 116 19.45 3.48 1.01
CA PRO A 116 19.50 4.94 1.16
C PRO A 116 19.84 5.67 -0.14
N THR A 117 20.74 5.13 -0.94
CA THR A 117 21.11 5.69 -2.25
C THR A 117 19.91 5.71 -3.22
N ASN A 118 19.18 4.60 -3.33
CA ASN A 118 17.99 4.56 -4.18
C ASN A 118 16.90 5.50 -3.65
N ALA A 119 16.72 5.60 -2.33
CA ALA A 119 15.81 6.55 -1.72
C ALA A 119 16.15 8.00 -2.09
N PHE A 120 17.43 8.35 -2.04
CA PHE A 120 17.91 9.67 -2.45
C PHE A 120 17.59 9.97 -3.93
N HIS A 121 17.84 9.03 -4.83
CA HIS A 121 17.51 9.21 -6.25
C HIS A 121 16.00 9.33 -6.51
N VAL A 122 15.18 8.58 -5.79
CA VAL A 122 13.72 8.70 -5.88
C VAL A 122 13.25 10.07 -5.38
N LEU A 123 13.82 10.57 -4.27
CA LEU A 123 13.51 11.90 -3.74
C LEU A 123 13.88 13.01 -4.72
N GLN A 124 15.04 12.91 -5.37
CA GLN A 124 15.41 13.83 -6.46
C GLN A 124 14.37 13.82 -7.60
N GLY A 125 13.87 12.62 -7.95
CA GLY A 125 12.83 12.49 -8.97
C GLY A 125 11.53 13.18 -8.57
N LEU A 126 11.16 13.16 -7.30
CA LEU A 126 9.95 13.84 -6.80
C LEU A 126 9.96 15.34 -7.00
N GLU A 127 11.13 16.00 -6.94
CA GLU A 127 11.26 17.46 -7.13
C GLU A 127 10.67 17.94 -8.47
N THR A 128 10.76 17.12 -9.51
CA THR A 128 10.29 17.47 -10.85
C THR A 128 9.02 16.74 -11.27
N LEU A 129 8.41 15.92 -10.40
CA LEU A 129 7.22 15.16 -10.73
C LEU A 129 6.08 16.01 -11.31
N PRO A 130 5.77 17.21 -10.78
CA PRO A 130 4.71 18.05 -11.32
C PRO A 130 4.94 18.55 -12.76
N LEU A 131 6.19 18.49 -13.24
CA LEU A 131 6.59 18.97 -14.56
C LEU A 131 6.62 17.88 -15.63
N ARG A 132 6.45 16.62 -15.24
CA ARG A 132 6.58 15.45 -16.13
C ARG A 132 5.27 14.81 -16.50
#